data_cbba458036a4ac080520d9dd668025ad
#
_entry.id   cbba458036a4ac080520d9dd668025ad
#
_cell.length_a   1.000
_cell.length_b   1.000
_cell.length_c   1.000
_cell.angle_alpha   90.00
_cell.angle_beta   90.00
_cell.angle_gamma   90.00
#
_symmetry.space_group_name_H-M   'P 1'
#
loop_
_entity.id
_entity.type
_entity.pdbx_description
1 polymer ?
#
loop_
_entity_poly.entity_id
_entity_poly.type
_entity_poly.pdbx_seq_one_letter_code
_entity_poly.pdbx_strand_id
1 'polypeptide(L)'
;MKNKFDFQPKLFTALRNYSKERFMTDLMAGIIVGIVALPLAIAFGIASGVSPEKGLITAIIGGFIVSLLGGCNVQIGGPTGAFIVIVYGIIQNFGIEGLAIATVIAGIILVLMGVLKLGTVIKFIPYPIVVGFTSGIAITIFTTQMKDLFGLTMDKVPADFISKWIAYFGAFDTVNPWAFVIGIISILIITLSPRLTKKIPGSLIAIVIMTIVVYIMRNHLGITGIETIGDRFTINASLPAPAPITFNMETINLLLPSAFTIAILGAIESLLSATVADGVTGDKHNSNTELIAQGAANIIVPIFGGIPVTGAIARTMTNINNGGRTPVAGIIHAIVLLLILLFLGPLTKHIPMACLAGVLIIVSYNMSEWRTFRSLMKNPKSDVSVLLVTFFLTVIFDLTIAIEIGLLIAMLFFMRRVAETTHVSVTTDEIDLSDEGEIHHDEEVLSLPKGVEVYEIDGPFFFGVANKFDGIMKSMGDKPKVRIIRMRKVLFIDSTGLHNLESLFRLSEAEHIHMILSGVNEHVHRVLTKSGFDKKIGAENICSNINEAVEKAKAAVQD
;
A
#
# COMPACT_ATOMS: atom_id res chain seq x y z
N MET A 1 20.64 22.58 8.26
CA MET A 1 19.43 21.75 8.14
C MET A 1 18.92 21.41 9.53
N LYS A 2 17.85 22.06 10.01
CA LYS A 2 17.24 21.72 11.30
C LYS A 2 16.44 20.41 11.12
N ASN A 3 16.99 19.28 11.53
CA ASN A 3 16.26 18.02 11.72
C ASN A 3 15.29 18.18 12.89
N LYS A 4 14.18 18.88 12.70
CA LYS A 4 13.07 18.80 13.64
C LYS A 4 12.37 17.46 13.39
N PHE A 5 12.39 16.59 14.39
CA PHE A 5 11.49 15.43 14.50
C PHE A 5 10.06 15.98 14.46
N ASP A 6 9.37 15.77 13.36
CA ASP A 6 8.07 16.41 13.07
C ASP A 6 6.92 15.46 13.42
N PHE A 7 6.92 14.99 14.68
CA PHE A 7 5.80 14.22 15.22
C PHE A 7 4.75 15.17 15.74
N GLN A 8 3.65 15.30 15.00
CA GLN A 8 2.55 16.22 15.32
C GLN A 8 1.21 15.48 15.21
N PRO A 9 0.75 14.82 16.30
CA PRO A 9 -0.57 14.21 16.31
C PRO A 9 -1.67 15.26 16.09
N LYS A 10 -2.58 14.94 15.19
CA LYS A 10 -3.67 15.85 14.79
C LYS A 10 -4.63 16.18 15.92
N LEU A 11 -4.76 15.31 16.92
CA LEU A 11 -5.61 15.57 18.09
C LEU A 11 -5.24 16.89 18.79
N PHE A 12 -3.94 17.12 19.02
CA PHE A 12 -3.50 18.34 19.73
C PHE A 12 -3.77 19.61 18.93
N THR A 13 -3.72 19.54 17.61
CA THR A 13 -4.06 20.69 16.75
C THR A 13 -5.57 20.90 16.68
N ALA A 14 -6.35 19.82 16.63
CA ALA A 14 -7.81 19.86 16.58
C ALA A 14 -8.43 20.45 17.86
N LEU A 15 -7.83 20.14 19.03
CA LEU A 15 -8.34 20.61 20.33
C LEU A 15 -8.12 22.10 20.59
N ARG A 16 -7.22 22.79 19.87
CA ARG A 16 -6.95 24.23 20.09
C ARG A 16 -8.16 25.14 19.86
N ASN A 17 -9.03 24.78 18.88
CA ASN A 17 -10.21 25.54 18.52
C ASN A 17 -11.46 24.65 18.51
N TYR A 18 -11.62 23.82 19.54
CA TYR A 18 -12.66 22.80 19.58
C TYR A 18 -13.96 23.35 20.15
N SER A 19 -15.02 23.44 19.35
CA SER A 19 -16.33 23.96 19.76
C SER A 19 -17.26 22.84 20.25
N LYS A 20 -18.28 23.23 21.05
CA LYS A 20 -19.32 22.32 21.52
C LYS A 20 -20.11 21.68 20.35
N GLU A 21 -20.34 22.43 19.28
CA GLU A 21 -21.02 21.93 18.09
C GLU A 21 -20.20 20.84 17.40
N ARG A 22 -18.88 21.06 17.28
CA ARG A 22 -17.96 20.09 16.72
C ARG A 22 -17.88 18.83 17.57
N PHE A 23 -17.86 18.98 18.90
CA PHE A 23 -17.95 17.83 19.82
C PHE A 23 -19.20 17.00 19.59
N MET A 24 -20.38 17.66 19.46
CA MET A 24 -21.64 16.93 19.25
C MET A 24 -21.65 16.15 17.92
N THR A 25 -21.07 16.75 16.87
CA THR A 25 -20.95 16.10 15.56
C THR A 25 -19.99 14.90 15.61
N ASP A 26 -18.81 15.06 16.24
CA ASP A 26 -17.84 13.99 16.41
C ASP A 26 -18.38 12.88 17.34
N LEU A 27 -19.17 13.23 18.37
CA LEU A 27 -19.84 12.28 19.26
C LEU A 27 -20.82 11.39 18.49
N MET A 28 -21.67 11.99 17.68
CA MET A 28 -22.64 11.23 16.86
C MET A 28 -21.94 10.36 15.84
N ALA A 29 -20.93 10.88 15.15
CA ALA A 29 -20.12 10.13 14.19
C ALA A 29 -19.41 8.95 14.87
N GLY A 30 -18.76 9.18 16.02
CA GLY A 30 -18.06 8.14 16.77
C GLY A 30 -18.99 7.03 17.27
N ILE A 31 -20.20 7.36 17.75
CA ILE A 31 -21.22 6.37 18.14
C ILE A 31 -21.61 5.52 16.93
N ILE A 32 -21.96 6.14 15.81
CA ILE A 32 -22.36 5.42 14.60
C ILE A 32 -21.23 4.51 14.12
N VAL A 33 -19.99 5.02 14.05
CA VAL A 33 -18.85 4.22 13.62
C VAL A 33 -18.56 3.07 14.59
N GLY A 34 -18.71 3.27 15.89
CA GLY A 34 -18.57 2.20 16.89
C GLY A 34 -19.56 1.06 16.68
N ILE A 35 -20.82 1.41 16.45
CA ILE A 35 -21.88 0.42 16.16
C ILE A 35 -21.60 -0.31 14.83
N VAL A 36 -21.17 0.40 13.79
CA VAL A 36 -20.82 -0.16 12.47
C VAL A 36 -19.60 -1.08 12.53
N ALA A 37 -18.63 -0.72 13.35
CA ALA A 37 -17.37 -1.46 13.47
C ALA A 37 -17.53 -2.80 14.20
N LEU A 38 -18.53 -2.93 15.07
CA LEU A 38 -18.75 -4.13 15.89
C LEU A 38 -18.82 -5.43 15.07
N PRO A 39 -19.72 -5.57 14.07
CA PRO A 39 -19.80 -6.79 13.28
C PRO A 39 -18.50 -7.13 12.57
N LEU A 40 -17.84 -6.11 12.02
CA LEU A 40 -16.60 -6.28 11.26
C LEU A 40 -15.44 -6.70 12.15
N ALA A 41 -15.31 -6.11 13.36
CA ALA A 41 -14.25 -6.46 14.29
C ALA A 41 -14.37 -7.92 14.76
N ILE A 42 -15.60 -8.37 15.07
CA ILE A 42 -15.91 -9.77 15.42
C ILE A 42 -15.56 -10.69 14.25
N ALA A 43 -16.08 -10.39 13.05
CA ALA A 43 -15.92 -11.23 11.88
C ALA A 43 -14.44 -11.34 11.45
N PHE A 44 -13.68 -10.23 11.48
CA PHE A 44 -12.24 -10.25 11.18
C PHE A 44 -11.43 -11.04 12.21
N GLY A 45 -11.77 -10.97 13.50
CA GLY A 45 -11.15 -11.79 14.53
C GLY A 45 -11.34 -13.29 14.24
N ILE A 46 -12.58 -13.71 14.03
CA ILE A 46 -12.92 -15.11 13.76
C ILE A 46 -12.26 -15.60 12.46
N ALA A 47 -12.35 -14.82 11.38
CA ALA A 47 -11.76 -15.18 10.10
C ALA A 47 -10.21 -15.27 10.15
N SER A 48 -9.60 -14.49 11.06
CA SER A 48 -8.15 -14.56 11.33
C SER A 48 -7.75 -15.74 12.22
N GLY A 49 -8.70 -16.56 12.68
CA GLY A 49 -8.42 -17.74 13.53
C GLY A 49 -8.30 -17.41 15.01
N VAL A 50 -8.76 -16.24 15.47
CA VAL A 50 -8.77 -15.88 16.89
C VAL A 50 -10.22 -15.74 17.40
N SER A 51 -10.37 -15.62 18.72
CA SER A 51 -11.66 -15.39 19.33
C SER A 51 -12.23 -13.99 19.00
N PRO A 52 -13.57 -13.83 18.97
CA PRO A 52 -14.23 -12.58 18.57
C PRO A 52 -13.79 -11.37 19.39
N GLU A 53 -13.58 -11.56 20.70
CA GLU A 53 -13.13 -10.47 21.59
C GLU A 53 -11.77 -9.91 21.20
N LYS A 54 -10.85 -10.71 20.63
CA LYS A 54 -9.53 -10.21 20.19
C LYS A 54 -9.64 -9.22 19.03
N GLY A 55 -10.59 -9.44 18.12
CA GLY A 55 -10.93 -8.46 17.09
C GLY A 55 -11.50 -7.16 17.68
N LEU A 56 -12.38 -7.26 18.69
CA LEU A 56 -12.93 -6.10 19.39
C LEU A 56 -11.84 -5.34 20.18
N ILE A 57 -10.98 -6.05 20.92
CA ILE A 57 -9.85 -5.46 21.64
C ILE A 57 -8.93 -4.68 20.69
N THR A 58 -8.67 -5.25 19.52
CA THR A 58 -7.88 -4.57 18.46
C THR A 58 -8.54 -3.27 18.01
N ALA A 59 -9.86 -3.27 17.80
CA ALA A 59 -10.60 -2.08 17.41
C ALA A 59 -10.65 -1.03 18.54
N ILE A 60 -10.78 -1.46 19.80
CA ILE A 60 -10.81 -0.60 20.97
C ILE A 60 -9.45 0.05 21.19
N ILE A 61 -8.42 -0.75 21.46
CA ILE A 61 -7.10 -0.24 21.84
C ILE A 61 -6.39 0.37 20.63
N GLY A 62 -6.37 -0.35 19.49
CA GLY A 62 -5.73 0.13 18.28
C GLY A 62 -6.41 1.38 17.72
N GLY A 63 -7.75 1.38 17.67
CA GLY A 63 -8.52 2.55 17.25
C GLY A 63 -8.29 3.76 18.14
N PHE A 64 -8.21 3.56 19.47
CA PHE A 64 -7.89 4.63 20.43
C PHE A 64 -6.50 5.21 20.18
N ILE A 65 -5.46 4.37 20.06
CA ILE A 65 -4.07 4.80 19.87
C ILE A 65 -3.89 5.52 18.54
N VAL A 66 -4.45 4.97 17.46
CA VAL A 66 -4.41 5.59 16.12
C VAL A 66 -5.06 6.96 16.14
N SER A 67 -6.21 7.11 16.81
CA SER A 67 -6.89 8.40 16.94
C SER A 67 -6.15 9.38 17.86
N LEU A 68 -5.48 8.89 18.91
CA LEU A 68 -4.73 9.71 19.85
C LEU A 68 -3.45 10.28 19.22
N LEU A 69 -2.69 9.45 18.50
CA LEU A 69 -1.35 9.75 18.00
C LEU A 69 -1.30 10.00 16.48
N GLY A 70 -2.40 9.76 15.76
CA GLY A 70 -2.46 9.76 14.31
C GLY A 70 -2.18 11.10 13.65
N GLY A 71 -1.69 11.02 12.42
CA GLY A 71 -1.42 12.15 11.54
C GLY A 71 -2.60 12.56 10.66
N CYS A 72 -3.75 11.85 10.75
CA CYS A 72 -4.99 12.11 10.01
C CYS A 72 -6.10 12.53 10.98
N ASN A 73 -6.90 13.55 10.60
CA ASN A 73 -7.96 14.06 11.45
C ASN A 73 -9.12 13.08 11.65
N VAL A 74 -9.40 12.23 10.69
CA VAL A 74 -10.66 11.45 10.64
C VAL A 74 -10.45 9.93 10.56
N GLN A 75 -9.20 9.47 10.59
CA GLN A 75 -8.86 8.06 10.45
C GLN A 75 -9.40 7.23 11.62
N ILE A 76 -9.99 6.09 11.28
CA ILE A 76 -10.43 5.09 12.23
C ILE A 76 -9.55 3.86 12.11
N GLY A 77 -8.82 3.55 13.18
CA GLY A 77 -7.98 2.34 13.26
C GLY A 77 -8.76 1.11 13.73
N GLY A 78 -8.22 -0.07 13.40
CA GLY A 78 -8.76 -1.34 13.89
C GLY A 78 -8.34 -2.53 13.02
N PRO A 79 -8.85 -3.75 13.27
CA PRO A 79 -8.57 -4.91 12.44
C PRO A 79 -9.19 -4.71 11.06
N THR A 80 -8.52 -5.18 10.00
CA THR A 80 -9.01 -5.11 8.61
C THR A 80 -8.99 -6.47 7.94
N GLY A 81 -9.77 -6.59 6.86
CA GLY A 81 -9.81 -7.80 6.05
C GLY A 81 -8.45 -8.17 5.44
N ALA A 82 -7.62 -7.18 5.15
CA ALA A 82 -6.31 -7.39 4.54
C ALA A 82 -5.36 -8.24 5.41
N PHE A 83 -5.49 -8.15 6.72
CA PHE A 83 -4.66 -8.95 7.62
C PHE A 83 -5.15 -10.39 7.84
N ILE A 84 -6.37 -10.75 7.45
CA ILE A 84 -6.95 -12.07 7.74
C ILE A 84 -6.01 -13.19 7.30
N VAL A 85 -5.53 -13.14 6.07
CA VAL A 85 -4.74 -14.22 5.46
C VAL A 85 -3.41 -14.40 6.16
N ILE A 86 -2.67 -13.31 6.37
CA ILE A 86 -1.35 -13.38 7.01
C ILE A 86 -1.45 -13.73 8.49
N VAL A 87 -2.44 -13.18 9.20
CA VAL A 87 -2.70 -13.50 10.61
C VAL A 87 -3.06 -14.97 10.78
N TYR A 88 -3.97 -15.49 9.94
CA TYR A 88 -4.34 -16.89 9.96
C TYR A 88 -3.13 -17.80 9.70
N GLY A 89 -2.30 -17.48 8.71
CA GLY A 89 -1.08 -18.24 8.40
C GLY A 89 -0.08 -18.27 9.55
N ILE A 90 0.16 -17.12 10.20
CA ILE A 90 1.05 -17.04 11.37
C ILE A 90 0.50 -17.87 12.53
N ILE A 91 -0.80 -17.80 12.80
CA ILE A 91 -1.43 -18.57 13.90
C ILE A 91 -1.31 -20.07 13.66
N GLN A 92 -1.52 -20.54 12.43
CA GLN A 92 -1.41 -21.97 12.10
C GLN A 92 0.01 -22.53 12.31
N ASN A 93 1.04 -21.72 12.02
CA ASN A 93 2.43 -22.16 12.07
C ASN A 93 3.14 -21.85 13.40
N PHE A 94 2.80 -20.72 14.04
CA PHE A 94 3.53 -20.19 15.20
C PHE A 94 2.62 -19.87 16.39
N GLY A 95 1.31 -20.13 16.30
CA GLY A 95 0.36 -19.85 17.36
C GLY A 95 0.13 -18.34 17.61
N ILE A 96 -0.61 -18.07 18.69
CA ILE A 96 -0.97 -16.70 19.09
C ILE A 96 0.25 -15.92 19.59
N GLU A 97 1.19 -16.58 20.25
CA GLU A 97 2.44 -15.95 20.71
C GLU A 97 3.29 -15.48 19.53
N GLY A 98 3.43 -16.32 18.50
CA GLY A 98 4.12 -15.93 17.27
C GLY A 98 3.45 -14.72 16.58
N LEU A 99 2.12 -14.67 16.57
CA LEU A 99 1.40 -13.51 16.06
C LEU A 99 1.70 -12.23 16.86
N ALA A 100 1.72 -12.33 18.19
CA ALA A 100 2.04 -11.19 19.04
C ALA A 100 3.45 -10.65 18.76
N ILE A 101 4.45 -11.55 18.65
CA ILE A 101 5.83 -11.17 18.30
C ILE A 101 5.89 -10.50 16.91
N ALA A 102 5.29 -11.12 15.88
CA ALA A 102 5.27 -10.56 14.52
C ALA A 102 4.63 -9.18 14.48
N THR A 103 3.53 -8.98 15.22
CA THR A 103 2.83 -7.70 15.30
C THR A 103 3.65 -6.61 15.97
N VAL A 104 4.36 -6.93 17.06
CA VAL A 104 5.26 -5.98 17.73
C VAL A 104 6.43 -5.60 16.82
N ILE A 105 7.06 -6.58 16.15
CA ILE A 105 8.14 -6.31 15.21
C ILE A 105 7.63 -5.42 14.06
N ALA A 106 6.46 -5.71 13.51
CA ALA A 106 5.82 -4.87 12.49
C ALA A 106 5.57 -3.44 12.99
N GLY A 107 5.12 -3.31 14.25
CA GLY A 107 4.96 -2.01 14.92
C GLY A 107 6.26 -1.23 15.02
N ILE A 108 7.37 -1.90 15.40
CA ILE A 108 8.70 -1.27 15.45
C ILE A 108 9.14 -0.81 14.05
N ILE A 109 8.94 -1.66 13.02
CA ILE A 109 9.26 -1.30 11.63
C ILE A 109 8.46 -0.05 11.20
N LEU A 110 7.16 0.01 11.49
CA LEU A 110 6.31 1.17 11.18
C LEU A 110 6.78 2.46 11.88
N VAL A 111 7.15 2.37 13.17
CA VAL A 111 7.73 3.51 13.91
C VAL A 111 9.02 3.97 13.23
N LEU A 112 9.92 3.05 12.91
CA LEU A 112 11.17 3.36 12.23
C LEU A 112 10.91 4.00 10.86
N MET A 113 9.97 3.48 10.07
CA MET A 113 9.58 4.09 8.78
C MET A 113 9.09 5.53 8.96
N GLY A 114 8.27 5.80 9.99
CA GLY A 114 7.79 7.15 10.28
C GLY A 114 8.92 8.09 10.72
N VAL A 115 9.82 7.64 11.60
CA VAL A 115 10.99 8.41 12.09
C VAL A 115 11.97 8.72 10.96
N LEU A 116 12.23 7.74 10.09
CA LEU A 116 13.08 7.88 8.90
C LEU A 116 12.39 8.66 7.76
N LYS A 117 11.16 9.14 7.96
CA LYS A 117 10.36 9.90 6.98
C LYS A 117 10.07 9.13 5.69
N LEU A 118 9.92 7.81 5.80
CA LEU A 118 9.59 6.93 4.68
C LEU A 118 8.09 6.93 4.30
N GLY A 119 7.25 7.70 4.98
CA GLY A 119 5.82 7.82 4.64
C GLY A 119 5.55 8.31 3.21
N THR A 120 6.50 9.02 2.60
CA THR A 120 6.41 9.41 1.19
C THR A 120 6.82 8.30 0.23
N VAL A 121 7.63 7.32 0.68
CA VAL A 121 8.14 6.22 -0.15
C VAL A 121 7.02 5.26 -0.54
N ILE A 122 6.02 5.09 0.31
CA ILE A 122 4.86 4.23 0.04
C ILE A 122 4.06 4.70 -1.19
N LYS A 123 4.12 6.00 -1.52
CA LYS A 123 3.52 6.56 -2.74
C LYS A 123 4.13 6.00 -4.03
N PHE A 124 5.31 5.39 -3.95
CA PHE A 124 5.98 4.74 -5.08
C PHE A 124 5.54 3.29 -5.30
N ILE A 125 4.67 2.74 -4.46
CA ILE A 125 4.12 1.41 -4.70
C ILE A 125 3.13 1.50 -5.87
N PRO A 126 3.38 0.76 -6.97
CA PRO A 126 2.53 0.84 -8.14
C PRO A 126 1.11 0.36 -7.87
N TYR A 127 0.13 1.11 -8.37
CA TYR A 127 -1.29 0.82 -8.18
C TYR A 127 -1.71 -0.61 -8.62
N PRO A 128 -1.19 -1.20 -9.71
CA PRO A 128 -1.47 -2.59 -10.07
C PRO A 128 -1.12 -3.62 -8.98
N ILE A 129 -0.07 -3.38 -8.18
CA ILE A 129 0.26 -4.26 -7.04
C ILE A 129 -0.85 -4.20 -6.00
N VAL A 130 -1.27 -2.98 -5.64
CA VAL A 130 -2.32 -2.77 -4.62
C VAL A 130 -3.61 -3.48 -5.03
N VAL A 131 -4.07 -3.28 -6.28
CA VAL A 131 -5.29 -3.93 -6.78
C VAL A 131 -5.12 -5.44 -6.92
N GLY A 132 -3.94 -5.91 -7.34
CA GLY A 132 -3.63 -7.34 -7.47
C GLY A 132 -3.74 -8.06 -6.13
N PHE A 133 -3.06 -7.57 -5.09
CA PHE A 133 -3.11 -8.22 -3.79
C PHE A 133 -4.47 -8.05 -3.09
N THR A 134 -5.14 -6.89 -3.17
CA THR A 134 -6.45 -6.71 -2.54
C THR A 134 -7.50 -7.63 -3.16
N SER A 135 -7.49 -7.78 -4.49
CA SER A 135 -8.36 -8.75 -5.19
C SER A 135 -8.02 -10.20 -4.82
N GLY A 136 -6.73 -10.54 -4.69
CA GLY A 136 -6.28 -11.86 -4.23
C GLY A 136 -6.73 -12.17 -2.80
N ILE A 137 -6.54 -11.23 -1.88
CA ILE A 137 -7.04 -11.33 -0.50
C ILE A 137 -8.55 -11.53 -0.49
N ALA A 138 -9.29 -10.79 -1.31
CA ALA A 138 -10.74 -10.92 -1.40
C ALA A 138 -11.18 -12.34 -1.75
N ILE A 139 -10.53 -12.99 -2.73
CA ILE A 139 -10.82 -14.39 -3.09
C ILE A 139 -10.47 -15.34 -1.93
N THR A 140 -9.36 -15.09 -1.24
CA THR A 140 -8.95 -15.91 -0.10
C THR A 140 -9.93 -15.77 1.06
N ILE A 141 -10.39 -14.55 1.38
CA ILE A 141 -11.45 -14.32 2.39
C ILE A 141 -12.71 -15.05 2.00
N PHE A 142 -13.19 -14.88 0.76
CA PHE A 142 -14.36 -15.60 0.25
C PHE A 142 -14.22 -17.09 0.46
N THR A 143 -13.09 -17.67 0.11
CA THR A 143 -12.81 -19.10 0.28
C THR A 143 -12.88 -19.52 1.73
N THR A 144 -12.37 -18.72 2.67
CA THR A 144 -12.42 -19.07 4.11
C THR A 144 -13.83 -19.12 4.67
N GLN A 145 -14.78 -18.43 4.04
CA GLN A 145 -16.18 -18.39 4.51
C GLN A 145 -17.01 -19.60 4.08
N MET A 146 -16.51 -20.43 3.18
CA MET A 146 -17.28 -21.57 2.64
C MET A 146 -17.65 -22.57 3.73
N LYS A 147 -16.76 -22.84 4.70
CA LYS A 147 -17.06 -23.71 5.83
C LYS A 147 -18.30 -23.25 6.59
N ASP A 148 -18.33 -22.00 6.99
CA ASP A 148 -19.37 -21.45 7.86
C ASP A 148 -20.66 -21.13 7.07
N LEU A 149 -20.56 -20.77 5.78
CA LEU A 149 -21.69 -20.55 4.90
C LEU A 149 -22.48 -21.86 4.67
N PHE A 150 -21.78 -22.95 4.36
CA PHE A 150 -22.38 -24.25 4.11
C PHE A 150 -22.57 -25.07 5.40
N GLY A 151 -22.07 -24.58 6.55
CA GLY A 151 -22.12 -25.29 7.83
C GLY A 151 -21.40 -26.63 7.80
N LEU A 152 -20.23 -26.69 7.13
CA LEU A 152 -19.45 -27.92 6.98
C LEU A 152 -18.83 -28.34 8.29
N THR A 153 -18.93 -29.64 8.61
CA THR A 153 -18.30 -30.24 9.78
C THR A 153 -16.89 -30.72 9.41
N MET A 154 -15.87 -30.09 9.96
CA MET A 154 -14.47 -30.46 9.73
C MET A 154 -13.59 -30.02 10.90
N ASP A 155 -12.62 -30.86 11.30
CA ASP A 155 -11.76 -30.62 12.47
C ASP A 155 -10.78 -29.47 12.23
N LYS A 156 -10.10 -29.47 11.08
CA LYS A 156 -9.13 -28.44 10.70
C LYS A 156 -9.34 -27.97 9.26
N VAL A 157 -9.23 -26.67 9.04
CA VAL A 157 -9.23 -26.07 7.72
C VAL A 157 -7.76 -25.84 7.32
N PRO A 158 -7.28 -26.38 6.19
CA PRO A 158 -5.92 -26.14 5.71
C PRO A 158 -5.66 -24.64 5.48
N ALA A 159 -4.40 -24.22 5.61
CA ALA A 159 -4.02 -22.82 5.41
C ALA A 159 -3.96 -22.46 3.92
N ASP A 160 -3.41 -23.36 3.08
CA ASP A 160 -3.24 -23.10 1.66
C ASP A 160 -4.56 -23.18 0.85
N PHE A 161 -4.62 -22.42 -0.23
CA PHE A 161 -5.83 -22.25 -1.03
C PHE A 161 -6.34 -23.56 -1.67
N ILE A 162 -5.43 -24.34 -2.26
CA ILE A 162 -5.80 -25.56 -3.01
C ILE A 162 -6.26 -26.65 -2.05
N SER A 163 -5.48 -26.94 -1.00
CA SER A 163 -5.82 -27.94 0.02
C SER A 163 -7.13 -27.58 0.74
N LYS A 164 -7.41 -26.30 0.90
CA LYS A 164 -8.67 -25.80 1.47
C LYS A 164 -9.88 -26.21 0.64
N TRP A 165 -9.84 -26.01 -0.68
CA TRP A 165 -10.91 -26.42 -1.58
C TRP A 165 -11.05 -27.94 -1.64
N ILE A 166 -9.96 -28.70 -1.65
CA ILE A 166 -10.00 -30.16 -1.60
C ILE A 166 -10.69 -30.62 -0.30
N ALA A 167 -10.35 -30.02 0.85
CA ALA A 167 -10.98 -30.34 2.11
C ALA A 167 -12.48 -29.99 2.14
N TYR A 168 -12.89 -28.88 1.55
CA TYR A 168 -14.31 -28.52 1.46
C TYR A 168 -15.11 -29.48 0.59
N PHE A 169 -14.58 -29.88 -0.58
CA PHE A 169 -15.23 -30.89 -1.42
C PHE A 169 -15.32 -32.25 -0.71
N GLY A 170 -14.29 -32.61 0.08
CA GLY A 170 -14.31 -33.85 0.87
C GLY A 170 -15.31 -33.85 2.02
N ALA A 171 -15.72 -32.65 2.51
CA ALA A 171 -16.69 -32.50 3.58
C ALA A 171 -18.08 -32.07 3.09
N PHE A 172 -18.32 -32.08 1.76
CA PHE A 172 -19.56 -31.55 1.18
C PHE A 172 -20.83 -32.36 1.51
N ASP A 173 -20.65 -33.62 1.91
CA ASP A 173 -21.74 -34.48 2.43
C ASP A 173 -22.25 -34.00 3.79
N THR A 174 -21.53 -33.16 4.52
CA THR A 174 -21.90 -32.59 5.81
C THR A 174 -22.62 -31.25 5.73
N VAL A 175 -23.01 -30.78 4.53
CA VAL A 175 -23.69 -29.48 4.33
C VAL A 175 -24.93 -29.36 5.20
N ASN A 176 -25.04 -28.27 5.95
CA ASN A 176 -26.19 -27.92 6.73
C ASN A 176 -27.10 -26.94 5.96
N PRO A 177 -28.32 -27.37 5.51
CA PRO A 177 -29.20 -26.50 4.75
C PRO A 177 -29.60 -25.23 5.50
N TRP A 178 -29.77 -25.31 6.83
CA TRP A 178 -30.16 -24.15 7.63
C TRP A 178 -29.04 -23.10 7.71
N ALA A 179 -27.79 -23.53 7.86
CA ALA A 179 -26.65 -22.62 7.80
C ALA A 179 -26.61 -21.89 6.45
N PHE A 180 -26.76 -22.62 5.35
CA PHE A 180 -26.76 -22.04 4.00
C PHE A 180 -27.90 -21.02 3.81
N VAL A 181 -29.13 -21.35 4.23
CA VAL A 181 -30.26 -20.44 4.14
C VAL A 181 -30.04 -19.16 4.96
N ILE A 182 -29.52 -19.30 6.20
CA ILE A 182 -29.19 -18.17 7.07
C ILE A 182 -28.12 -17.26 6.41
N GLY A 183 -27.09 -17.86 5.86
CA GLY A 183 -26.03 -17.13 5.17
C GLY A 183 -26.56 -16.36 3.95
N ILE A 184 -27.36 -17.00 3.11
CA ILE A 184 -27.97 -16.35 1.93
C ILE A 184 -28.93 -15.23 2.32
N ILE A 185 -29.78 -15.45 3.32
CA ILE A 185 -30.68 -14.39 3.81
C ILE A 185 -29.88 -13.22 4.37
N SER A 186 -28.81 -13.49 5.09
CA SER A 186 -27.91 -12.43 5.59
C SER A 186 -27.32 -11.61 4.44
N ILE A 187 -26.84 -12.25 3.38
CA ILE A 187 -26.32 -11.58 2.16
C ILE A 187 -27.42 -10.72 1.51
N LEU A 188 -28.64 -11.25 1.41
CA LEU A 188 -29.77 -10.51 0.85
C LEU A 188 -30.16 -9.30 1.70
N ILE A 189 -30.20 -9.44 3.02
CA ILE A 189 -30.45 -8.31 3.93
C ILE A 189 -29.39 -7.22 3.74
N ILE A 190 -28.09 -7.60 3.71
CA ILE A 190 -26.98 -6.64 3.57
C ILE A 190 -27.06 -5.90 2.24
N THR A 191 -27.39 -6.60 1.15
CA THR A 191 -27.45 -6.01 -0.20
C THR A 191 -28.69 -5.16 -0.44
N LEU A 192 -29.81 -5.49 0.19
CA LEU A 192 -31.06 -4.77 0.00
C LEU A 192 -31.25 -3.63 1.01
N SER A 193 -30.69 -3.71 2.21
CA SER A 193 -30.86 -2.73 3.28
C SER A 193 -30.48 -1.28 2.89
N PRO A 194 -29.46 -1.00 2.03
CA PRO A 194 -29.19 0.37 1.60
C PRO A 194 -30.30 1.03 0.79
N ARG A 195 -31.24 0.23 0.25
CA ARG A 195 -32.43 0.75 -0.43
C ARG A 195 -33.50 1.24 0.55
N LEU A 196 -33.51 0.68 1.78
CA LEU A 196 -34.47 1.01 2.84
C LEU A 196 -33.93 2.10 3.76
N THR A 197 -32.67 2.00 4.16
CA THR A 197 -32.02 2.97 5.03
C THR A 197 -30.53 3.08 4.71
N LYS A 198 -30.05 4.33 4.66
CA LYS A 198 -28.62 4.64 4.54
C LYS A 198 -27.96 4.95 5.89
N LYS A 199 -28.78 5.04 6.97
CA LYS A 199 -28.30 5.42 8.31
C LYS A 199 -27.76 4.24 9.10
N ILE A 200 -28.29 3.03 8.85
CA ILE A 200 -27.90 1.81 9.58
C ILE A 200 -27.22 0.86 8.60
N PRO A 201 -26.02 0.34 8.93
CA PRO A 201 -25.33 -0.62 8.06
C PRO A 201 -26.12 -1.92 7.90
N GLY A 202 -26.17 -2.43 6.68
CA GLY A 202 -26.85 -3.68 6.39
C GLY A 202 -26.30 -4.88 7.17
N SER A 203 -25.00 -4.90 7.45
CA SER A 203 -24.36 -5.95 8.25
C SER A 203 -24.89 -5.99 9.70
N LEU A 204 -25.12 -4.83 10.32
CA LEU A 204 -25.72 -4.76 11.64
C LEU A 204 -27.17 -5.24 11.62
N ILE A 205 -27.96 -4.80 10.63
CA ILE A 205 -29.35 -5.21 10.46
C ILE A 205 -29.42 -6.75 10.30
N ALA A 206 -28.56 -7.32 9.45
CA ALA A 206 -28.52 -8.76 9.23
C ALA A 206 -28.17 -9.52 10.51
N ILE A 207 -27.16 -9.07 11.27
CA ILE A 207 -26.78 -9.73 12.52
C ILE A 207 -27.91 -9.69 13.54
N VAL A 208 -28.54 -8.54 13.76
CA VAL A 208 -29.62 -8.40 14.75
C VAL A 208 -30.80 -9.30 14.35
N ILE A 209 -31.27 -9.21 13.11
CA ILE A 209 -32.40 -10.00 12.63
C ILE A 209 -32.10 -11.49 12.69
N MET A 210 -30.94 -11.92 12.15
CA MET A 210 -30.63 -13.36 12.09
C MET A 210 -30.30 -13.93 13.47
N THR A 211 -29.74 -13.14 14.39
CA THR A 211 -29.56 -13.57 15.78
C THR A 211 -30.93 -13.86 16.45
N ILE A 212 -31.92 -12.98 16.29
CA ILE A 212 -33.26 -13.18 16.81
C ILE A 212 -33.92 -14.41 16.17
N VAL A 213 -33.86 -14.52 14.84
CA VAL A 213 -34.41 -15.66 14.10
C VAL A 213 -33.83 -16.99 14.56
N VAL A 214 -32.48 -17.08 14.64
CA VAL A 214 -31.79 -18.31 15.05
C VAL A 214 -32.06 -18.62 16.52
N TYR A 215 -32.15 -17.61 17.39
CA TYR A 215 -32.53 -17.81 18.80
C TYR A 215 -33.90 -18.44 18.91
N ILE A 216 -34.90 -17.97 18.13
CA ILE A 216 -36.23 -18.54 18.08
C ILE A 216 -36.21 -19.96 17.50
N MET A 217 -35.46 -20.19 16.39
CA MET A 217 -35.36 -21.51 15.76
C MET A 217 -34.79 -22.57 16.72
N ARG A 218 -33.73 -22.21 17.47
CA ARG A 218 -33.09 -23.14 18.41
C ARG A 218 -33.96 -23.41 19.65
N ASN A 219 -34.53 -22.36 20.28
CA ASN A 219 -35.18 -22.48 21.59
C ASN A 219 -36.66 -22.80 21.53
N HIS A 220 -37.37 -22.42 20.43
CA HIS A 220 -38.78 -22.63 20.31
C HIS A 220 -39.20 -23.65 19.23
N LEU A 221 -38.39 -23.78 18.16
CA LEU A 221 -38.70 -24.74 17.08
C LEU A 221 -37.84 -26.03 17.17
N GLY A 222 -36.92 -26.11 18.14
CA GLY A 222 -36.09 -27.29 18.35
C GLY A 222 -35.12 -27.62 17.18
N ILE A 223 -34.85 -26.64 16.30
CA ILE A 223 -33.93 -26.83 15.18
C ILE A 223 -32.50 -26.80 15.70
N THR A 224 -31.85 -27.95 15.69
CA THR A 224 -30.46 -28.12 16.11
C THR A 224 -29.51 -28.03 14.92
N GLY A 225 -28.19 -27.82 15.20
CA GLY A 225 -27.16 -27.83 14.16
C GLY A 225 -26.84 -26.46 13.55
N ILE A 226 -27.49 -25.37 13.97
CA ILE A 226 -27.10 -24.01 13.59
C ILE A 226 -26.06 -23.53 14.56
N GLU A 227 -24.81 -23.45 14.11
CA GLU A 227 -23.67 -23.04 14.94
C GLU A 227 -23.70 -21.52 15.18
N THR A 228 -23.48 -21.14 16.45
CA THR A 228 -23.37 -19.74 16.89
C THR A 228 -21.95 -19.48 17.43
N ILE A 229 -21.61 -18.23 17.67
CA ILE A 229 -20.31 -17.86 18.26
C ILE A 229 -20.12 -18.57 19.60
N GLY A 230 -21.15 -18.65 20.45
CA GLY A 230 -21.10 -19.28 21.76
C GLY A 230 -20.91 -20.80 21.75
N ASP A 231 -21.19 -21.46 20.63
CA ASP A 231 -20.92 -22.90 20.47
C ASP A 231 -19.41 -23.16 20.17
N ARG A 232 -18.70 -22.18 19.63
CA ARG A 232 -17.30 -22.29 19.22
C ARG A 232 -16.33 -21.56 20.16
N PHE A 233 -16.77 -20.45 20.76
CA PHE A 233 -15.93 -19.57 21.57
C PHE A 233 -16.57 -19.24 22.91
N THR A 234 -15.75 -19.22 23.98
CA THR A 234 -16.13 -18.62 25.27
C THR A 234 -15.82 -17.14 25.23
N ILE A 235 -16.85 -16.28 25.35
CA ILE A 235 -16.68 -14.84 25.28
C ILE A 235 -16.49 -14.26 26.67
N ASN A 236 -15.32 -13.67 26.90
CA ASN A 236 -15.03 -12.90 28.10
C ASN A 236 -15.40 -11.44 27.88
N ALA A 237 -16.46 -10.96 28.53
CA ALA A 237 -16.93 -9.59 28.46
C ALA A 237 -16.10 -8.65 29.37
N SER A 238 -14.78 -8.72 29.26
CA SER A 238 -13.84 -7.89 30.04
C SER A 238 -12.66 -7.47 29.18
N LEU A 239 -12.06 -6.31 29.51
CA LEU A 239 -10.80 -5.94 28.92
C LEU A 239 -9.70 -6.85 29.54
N PRO A 240 -8.92 -7.58 28.73
CA PRO A 240 -7.88 -8.45 29.29
C PRO A 240 -6.81 -7.64 29.98
N ALA A 241 -6.23 -8.22 31.04
CA ALA A 241 -5.06 -7.64 31.68
C ALA A 241 -3.87 -7.68 30.70
N PRO A 242 -3.00 -6.66 30.72
CA PRO A 242 -1.80 -6.67 29.90
C PRO A 242 -0.92 -7.88 30.26
N ALA A 243 -0.53 -8.64 29.26
CA ALA A 243 0.35 -9.81 29.42
C ALA A 243 1.71 -9.54 28.75
N PRO A 244 2.83 -9.91 29.40
CA PRO A 244 4.14 -9.78 28.81
C PRO A 244 4.26 -10.72 27.59
N ILE A 245 4.91 -10.23 26.53
CA ILE A 245 5.23 -11.04 25.36
C ILE A 245 6.65 -11.59 25.55
N THR A 246 6.80 -12.91 25.49
CA THR A 246 8.09 -13.56 25.59
C THR A 246 8.76 -13.60 24.21
N PHE A 247 9.95 -13.03 24.11
CA PHE A 247 10.71 -12.99 22.85
C PHE A 247 11.77 -14.10 22.84
N ASN A 248 11.79 -14.88 21.75
CA ASN A 248 12.83 -15.84 21.45
C ASN A 248 13.51 -15.45 20.12
N MET A 249 14.83 -15.38 20.09
CA MET A 249 15.60 -14.97 18.90
C MET A 249 15.38 -15.88 17.70
N GLU A 250 15.21 -17.17 17.90
CA GLU A 250 14.92 -18.11 16.82
C GLU A 250 13.55 -17.80 16.19
N THR A 251 12.54 -17.58 17.00
CA THR A 251 11.18 -17.22 16.56
C THR A 251 11.16 -15.86 15.87
N ILE A 252 11.93 -14.89 16.35
CA ILE A 252 12.06 -13.56 15.73
C ILE A 252 12.57 -13.69 14.29
N ASN A 253 13.64 -14.45 14.07
CA ASN A 253 14.23 -14.62 12.73
C ASN A 253 13.23 -15.26 11.76
N LEU A 254 12.46 -16.26 12.21
CA LEU A 254 11.46 -16.93 11.38
C LEU A 254 10.25 -16.02 11.06
N LEU A 255 9.89 -15.12 11.98
CA LEU A 255 8.74 -14.23 11.83
C LEU A 255 9.08 -12.90 11.13
N LEU A 256 10.35 -12.57 10.94
CA LEU A 256 10.76 -11.30 10.35
C LEU A 256 10.13 -11.02 8.97
N PRO A 257 10.06 -11.98 8.01
CA PRO A 257 9.38 -11.76 6.74
C PRO A 257 7.90 -11.45 6.92
N SER A 258 7.19 -12.20 7.76
CA SER A 258 5.77 -11.97 8.06
C SER A 258 5.54 -10.63 8.76
N ALA A 259 6.41 -10.25 9.69
CA ALA A 259 6.36 -8.94 10.36
C ALA A 259 6.59 -7.78 9.38
N PHE A 260 7.53 -7.93 8.45
CA PHE A 260 7.76 -6.96 7.39
C PHE A 260 6.52 -6.80 6.50
N THR A 261 5.89 -7.90 6.13
CA THR A 261 4.65 -7.88 5.34
C THR A 261 3.51 -7.18 6.09
N ILE A 262 3.31 -7.47 7.39
CA ILE A 262 2.32 -6.76 8.22
C ILE A 262 2.63 -5.26 8.23
N ALA A 263 3.89 -4.87 8.39
CA ALA A 263 4.29 -3.46 8.41
C ALA A 263 4.01 -2.75 7.09
N ILE A 264 4.43 -3.34 5.97
CA ILE A 264 4.20 -2.76 4.64
C ILE A 264 2.71 -2.68 4.32
N LEU A 265 1.96 -3.74 4.56
CA LEU A 265 0.53 -3.77 4.32
C LEU A 265 -0.22 -2.76 5.21
N GLY A 266 0.14 -2.69 6.50
CA GLY A 266 -0.41 -1.71 7.43
C GLY A 266 -0.09 -0.27 7.02
N ALA A 267 1.12 -0.02 6.54
CA ALA A 267 1.54 1.27 6.02
C ALA A 267 0.75 1.66 4.75
N ILE A 268 0.61 0.73 3.79
CA ILE A 268 -0.16 0.96 2.55
C ILE A 268 -1.62 1.28 2.88
N GLU A 269 -2.29 0.43 3.66
CA GLU A 269 -3.70 0.60 3.98
C GLU A 269 -3.97 1.88 4.76
N SER A 270 -3.15 2.17 5.79
CA SER A 270 -3.37 3.36 6.59
C SER A 270 -3.13 4.65 5.81
N LEU A 271 -2.07 4.72 4.99
CA LEU A 271 -1.78 5.90 4.19
C LEU A 271 -2.74 6.05 3.00
N LEU A 272 -3.21 4.94 2.42
CA LEU A 272 -4.26 4.96 1.41
C LEU A 272 -5.57 5.48 2.02
N SER A 273 -5.96 4.97 3.19
CA SER A 273 -7.13 5.45 3.93
C SER A 273 -7.04 6.95 4.25
N ALA A 274 -5.87 7.42 4.70
CA ALA A 274 -5.63 8.83 4.98
C ALA A 274 -5.67 9.69 3.71
N THR A 275 -5.14 9.19 2.59
CA THR A 275 -5.17 9.90 1.29
C THR A 275 -6.60 10.01 0.74
N VAL A 276 -7.39 8.94 0.84
CA VAL A 276 -8.81 8.98 0.46
C VAL A 276 -9.57 9.97 1.34
N ALA A 277 -9.29 9.98 2.64
CA ALA A 277 -9.87 10.94 3.58
C ALA A 277 -9.54 12.38 3.21
N ASP A 278 -8.27 12.68 2.88
CA ASP A 278 -7.83 14.00 2.42
C ASP A 278 -8.62 14.46 1.19
N GLY A 279 -8.80 13.55 0.21
CA GLY A 279 -9.55 13.85 -1.02
C GLY A 279 -11.01 14.23 -0.79
N VAL A 280 -11.63 13.70 0.28
CA VAL A 280 -13.03 13.96 0.62
C VAL A 280 -13.19 15.16 1.57
N THR A 281 -12.26 15.33 2.52
CA THR A 281 -12.33 16.40 3.54
C THR A 281 -11.66 17.70 3.12
N GLY A 282 -10.75 17.65 2.15
CA GLY A 282 -9.89 18.78 1.76
C GLY A 282 -8.73 19.03 2.73
N ASP A 283 -8.54 18.17 3.73
CA ASP A 283 -7.44 18.23 4.69
C ASP A 283 -6.15 17.64 4.10
N LYS A 284 -5.05 17.77 4.86
CA LYS A 284 -3.78 17.08 4.57
C LYS A 284 -3.31 16.32 5.80
N HIS A 285 -3.14 15.01 5.65
CA HIS A 285 -2.55 14.19 6.69
C HIS A 285 -1.03 14.31 6.73
N ASN A 286 -0.43 13.97 7.89
CA ASN A 286 1.00 13.78 8.02
C ASN A 286 1.32 12.29 7.98
N SER A 287 1.84 11.81 6.84
CA SER A 287 2.11 10.39 6.60
C SER A 287 3.10 9.79 7.62
N ASN A 288 4.13 10.55 8.05
CA ASN A 288 5.12 10.05 9.00
C ASN A 288 4.55 9.93 10.42
N THR A 289 3.79 10.92 10.86
CA THR A 289 3.06 10.86 12.15
C THR A 289 2.07 9.71 12.14
N GLU A 290 1.38 9.48 11.04
CA GLU A 290 0.43 8.37 10.89
C GLU A 290 1.13 7.01 11.03
N LEU A 291 2.28 6.80 10.36
CA LEU A 291 3.06 5.56 10.50
C LEU A 291 3.55 5.32 11.93
N ILE A 292 3.98 6.38 12.64
CA ILE A 292 4.38 6.27 14.05
C ILE A 292 3.19 5.83 14.91
N ALA A 293 2.00 6.41 14.68
CA ALA A 293 0.79 6.06 15.41
C ALA A 293 0.37 4.61 15.16
N GLN A 294 0.39 4.18 13.89
CA GLN A 294 0.11 2.78 13.50
C GLN A 294 1.12 1.81 14.12
N GLY A 295 2.40 2.19 14.15
CA GLY A 295 3.45 1.42 14.79
C GLY A 295 3.25 1.31 16.31
N ALA A 296 2.96 2.42 16.99
CA ALA A 296 2.65 2.42 18.42
C ALA A 296 1.43 1.54 18.74
N ALA A 297 0.38 1.60 17.91
CA ALA A 297 -0.79 0.75 18.07
C ALA A 297 -0.43 -0.74 17.93
N ASN A 298 0.38 -1.10 16.92
CA ASN A 298 0.81 -2.50 16.70
C ASN A 298 1.80 -3.02 17.76
N ILE A 299 2.49 -2.15 18.49
CA ILE A 299 3.31 -2.54 19.67
C ILE A 299 2.41 -2.81 20.89
N ILE A 300 1.38 -1.98 21.11
CA ILE A 300 0.58 -2.01 22.33
C ILE A 300 -0.54 -3.05 22.26
N VAL A 301 -1.22 -3.16 21.11
CA VAL A 301 -2.39 -4.04 20.94
C VAL A 301 -2.10 -5.52 21.29
N PRO A 302 -0.97 -6.13 20.89
CA PRO A 302 -0.67 -7.51 21.26
C PRO A 302 -0.50 -7.75 22.74
N ILE A 303 -0.07 -6.74 23.52
CA ILE A 303 0.05 -6.83 25.00
C ILE A 303 -1.30 -7.14 25.65
N PHE A 304 -2.39 -6.72 25.01
CA PHE A 304 -3.77 -7.01 25.42
C PHE A 304 -4.38 -8.18 24.63
N GLY A 305 -3.57 -8.95 23.91
CA GLY A 305 -4.01 -10.12 23.15
C GLY A 305 -4.75 -9.79 21.85
N GLY A 306 -4.68 -8.56 21.35
CA GLY A 306 -5.25 -8.19 20.06
C GLY A 306 -4.40 -8.64 18.85
N ILE A 307 -4.94 -8.46 17.65
CA ILE A 307 -4.33 -8.77 16.36
C ILE A 307 -3.81 -7.49 15.68
N PRO A 308 -3.06 -7.56 14.57
CA PRO A 308 -2.55 -6.38 13.88
C PRO A 308 -3.63 -5.36 13.55
N VAL A 309 -3.28 -4.08 13.65
CA VAL A 309 -4.17 -2.93 13.46
C VAL A 309 -3.65 -2.04 12.34
N THR A 310 -4.57 -1.46 11.55
CA THR A 310 -4.28 -0.42 10.58
C THR A 310 -5.46 0.55 10.43
N GLY A 311 -5.27 1.62 9.67
CA GLY A 311 -6.35 2.52 9.28
C GLY A 311 -7.33 1.82 8.34
N ALA A 312 -8.62 1.92 8.61
CA ALA A 312 -9.67 1.24 7.85
C ALA A 312 -10.44 2.21 6.96
N ILE A 313 -10.30 2.11 5.63
CA ILE A 313 -10.94 3.00 4.65
C ILE A 313 -12.45 3.07 4.87
N ALA A 314 -13.14 1.93 4.94
CA ALA A 314 -14.59 1.88 5.07
C ALA A 314 -15.10 2.55 6.36
N ARG A 315 -14.41 2.35 7.50
CA ARG A 315 -14.77 3.00 8.78
C ARG A 315 -14.43 4.48 8.76
N THR A 316 -13.31 4.87 8.18
CA THR A 316 -12.91 6.26 8.00
C THR A 316 -13.92 7.01 7.12
N MET A 317 -14.37 6.42 6.02
CA MET A 317 -15.43 6.99 5.18
C MET A 317 -16.79 7.05 5.92
N THR A 318 -17.11 6.05 6.72
CA THR A 318 -18.31 6.09 7.58
C THR A 318 -18.23 7.25 8.58
N ASN A 319 -17.07 7.49 9.19
CA ASN A 319 -16.82 8.62 10.08
C ASN A 319 -17.07 9.96 9.35
N ILE A 320 -16.45 10.16 8.20
CA ILE A 320 -16.58 11.37 7.38
C ILE A 320 -18.03 11.61 6.96
N ASN A 321 -18.71 10.58 6.48
CA ASN A 321 -20.10 10.67 5.97
C ASN A 321 -21.13 10.98 7.09
N ASN A 322 -20.79 10.67 8.35
CA ASN A 322 -21.60 10.99 9.51
C ASN A 322 -21.14 12.27 10.24
N GLY A 323 -20.27 13.06 9.62
CA GLY A 323 -19.89 14.38 10.08
C GLY A 323 -18.64 14.43 10.97
N GLY A 324 -17.97 13.32 11.22
CA GLY A 324 -16.70 13.30 11.97
C GLY A 324 -15.63 14.11 11.25
N ARG A 325 -14.96 14.98 11.98
CA ARG A 325 -13.94 15.89 11.44
C ARG A 325 -12.67 15.96 12.28
N THR A 326 -12.68 15.37 13.47
CA THR A 326 -11.51 15.37 14.34
C THR A 326 -11.22 13.97 14.91
N PRO A 327 -10.01 13.72 15.44
CA PRO A 327 -9.68 12.43 16.04
C PRO A 327 -10.55 12.07 17.26
N VAL A 328 -11.29 13.04 17.82
CA VAL A 328 -12.22 12.80 18.93
C VAL A 328 -13.31 11.80 18.54
N ALA A 329 -13.78 11.82 17.29
CA ALA A 329 -14.75 10.83 16.81
C ALA A 329 -14.19 9.39 16.88
N GLY A 330 -12.90 9.18 16.56
CA GLY A 330 -12.25 7.87 16.69
C GLY A 330 -12.01 7.46 18.14
N ILE A 331 -11.75 8.38 19.05
CA ILE A 331 -11.68 8.09 20.49
C ILE A 331 -13.06 7.65 21.00
N ILE A 332 -14.12 8.35 20.62
CA ILE A 332 -15.51 8.00 20.98
C ILE A 332 -15.87 6.62 20.40
N HIS A 333 -15.52 6.33 19.15
CA HIS A 333 -15.68 5.01 18.54
C HIS A 333 -15.08 3.89 19.40
N ALA A 334 -13.84 4.09 19.90
CA ALA A 334 -13.18 3.12 20.75
C ALA A 334 -13.90 2.94 22.10
N ILE A 335 -14.34 4.03 22.71
CA ILE A 335 -15.13 4.00 23.97
C ILE A 335 -16.46 3.28 23.75
N VAL A 336 -17.17 3.57 22.66
CA VAL A 336 -18.45 2.90 22.34
C VAL A 336 -18.25 1.40 22.18
N LEU A 337 -17.20 0.95 21.46
CA LEU A 337 -16.88 -0.47 21.33
C LEU A 337 -16.53 -1.11 22.69
N LEU A 338 -15.82 -0.40 23.55
CA LEU A 338 -15.53 -0.87 24.91
C LEU A 338 -16.82 -1.05 25.72
N LEU A 339 -17.73 -0.09 25.68
CA LEU A 339 -19.03 -0.20 26.34
C LEU A 339 -19.85 -1.37 25.78
N ILE A 340 -19.86 -1.56 24.45
CA ILE A 340 -20.52 -2.70 23.83
C ILE A 340 -19.89 -4.02 24.29
N LEU A 341 -18.58 -4.12 24.35
CA LEU A 341 -17.90 -5.34 24.86
C LEU A 341 -18.31 -5.65 26.29
N LEU A 342 -18.30 -4.65 27.17
CA LEU A 342 -18.58 -4.84 28.59
C LEU A 342 -20.06 -5.17 28.87
N PHE A 343 -21.01 -4.50 28.19
CA PHE A 343 -22.43 -4.65 28.48
C PHE A 343 -23.18 -5.58 27.54
N LEU A 344 -22.80 -5.64 26.25
CA LEU A 344 -23.47 -6.44 25.23
C LEU A 344 -22.66 -7.67 24.80
N GLY A 345 -21.42 -7.83 25.32
CA GLY A 345 -20.57 -8.97 25.01
C GLY A 345 -21.28 -10.33 25.16
N PRO A 346 -22.02 -10.59 26.26
CA PRO A 346 -22.76 -11.84 26.42
C PRO A 346 -23.84 -12.11 25.35
N LEU A 347 -24.36 -11.08 24.69
CA LEU A 347 -25.35 -11.25 23.62
C LEU A 347 -24.71 -11.72 22.31
N THR A 348 -23.43 -11.38 22.09
CA THR A 348 -22.71 -11.77 20.87
C THR A 348 -22.57 -13.27 20.70
N LYS A 349 -22.65 -14.06 21.79
CA LYS A 349 -22.63 -15.53 21.74
C LYS A 349 -23.75 -16.15 20.91
N HIS A 350 -24.87 -15.42 20.72
CA HIS A 350 -26.03 -15.92 19.97
C HIS A 350 -25.94 -15.62 18.46
N ILE A 351 -24.93 -14.90 18.01
CA ILE A 351 -24.75 -14.56 16.59
C ILE A 351 -24.43 -15.83 15.79
N PRO A 352 -25.20 -16.15 14.73
CA PRO A 352 -24.92 -17.32 13.90
C PRO A 352 -23.64 -17.18 13.08
N MET A 353 -22.82 -18.24 13.03
CA MET A 353 -21.59 -18.26 12.24
C MET A 353 -21.86 -18.05 10.74
N ALA A 354 -22.92 -18.65 10.21
CA ALA A 354 -23.33 -18.47 8.82
C ALA A 354 -23.72 -17.01 8.48
N CYS A 355 -24.27 -16.24 9.44
CA CYS A 355 -24.53 -14.82 9.24
C CYS A 355 -23.23 -14.03 9.12
N LEU A 356 -22.24 -14.31 9.96
CA LEU A 356 -20.92 -13.67 9.87
C LEU A 356 -20.20 -14.03 8.56
N ALA A 357 -20.34 -15.28 8.10
CA ALA A 357 -19.86 -15.69 6.78
C ALA A 357 -20.50 -14.86 5.67
N GLY A 358 -21.81 -14.62 5.73
CA GLY A 358 -22.50 -13.73 4.80
C GLY A 358 -21.97 -12.28 4.83
N VAL A 359 -21.69 -11.74 6.01
CA VAL A 359 -21.05 -10.42 6.17
C VAL A 359 -19.69 -10.38 5.49
N LEU A 360 -18.83 -11.38 5.74
CA LEU A 360 -17.47 -11.44 5.18
C LEU A 360 -17.46 -11.70 3.67
N ILE A 361 -18.44 -12.41 3.12
CA ILE A 361 -18.61 -12.57 1.68
C ILE A 361 -18.89 -11.22 1.02
N ILE A 362 -19.75 -10.39 1.61
CA ILE A 362 -19.98 -9.03 1.08
C ILE A 362 -18.75 -8.15 1.24
N VAL A 363 -18.01 -8.26 2.35
CA VAL A 363 -16.73 -7.55 2.52
C VAL A 363 -15.75 -7.98 1.45
N SER A 364 -15.58 -9.27 1.21
CA SER A 364 -14.75 -9.84 0.17
C SER A 364 -15.12 -9.30 -1.22
N TYR A 365 -16.41 -9.31 -1.56
CA TYR A 365 -16.90 -8.74 -2.82
C TYR A 365 -16.51 -7.25 -2.97
N ASN A 366 -16.68 -6.46 -1.92
CA ASN A 366 -16.32 -5.04 -1.94
C ASN A 366 -14.81 -4.83 -2.03
N MET A 367 -14.00 -5.66 -1.35
CA MET A 367 -12.53 -5.61 -1.41
C MET A 367 -11.95 -6.07 -2.75
N SER A 368 -12.68 -6.89 -3.50
CA SER A 368 -12.18 -7.43 -4.76
C SER A 368 -11.91 -6.36 -5.82
N GLU A 369 -12.57 -5.19 -5.68
CA GLU A 369 -12.48 -4.09 -6.65
C GLU A 369 -12.53 -4.58 -8.12
N TRP A 370 -13.34 -5.59 -8.39
CA TRP A 370 -13.38 -6.31 -9.66
C TRP A 370 -13.54 -5.38 -10.89
N ARG A 371 -14.19 -4.24 -10.71
CA ARG A 371 -14.34 -3.23 -11.77
C ARG A 371 -13.01 -2.54 -12.08
N THR A 372 -12.25 -2.20 -11.05
CA THR A 372 -10.90 -1.64 -11.14
C THR A 372 -9.95 -2.68 -11.74
N PHE A 373 -10.00 -3.92 -11.26
CA PHE A 373 -9.21 -5.02 -11.79
C PHE A 373 -9.46 -5.19 -13.31
N ARG A 374 -10.73 -5.26 -13.73
CA ARG A 374 -11.10 -5.34 -15.15
C ARG A 374 -10.65 -4.14 -15.96
N SER A 375 -10.68 -2.93 -15.38
CA SER A 375 -10.19 -1.72 -16.05
C SER A 375 -8.68 -1.78 -16.27
N LEU A 376 -7.91 -2.21 -15.25
CA LEU A 376 -6.46 -2.34 -15.33
C LEU A 376 -6.01 -3.40 -16.34
N MET A 377 -6.82 -4.42 -16.63
CA MET A 377 -6.54 -5.41 -17.69
C MET A 377 -6.45 -4.80 -19.10
N LYS A 378 -6.90 -3.55 -19.27
CA LYS A 378 -6.78 -2.82 -20.55
C LYS A 378 -5.54 -1.92 -20.62
N ASN A 379 -4.79 -1.83 -19.54
CA ASN A 379 -3.58 -1.01 -19.41
C ASN A 379 -2.38 -1.66 -20.15
N PRO A 380 -1.21 -0.98 -20.21
CA PRO A 380 0.00 -1.56 -20.79
C PRO A 380 0.32 -2.95 -20.24
N LYS A 381 0.83 -3.83 -21.09
CA LYS A 381 1.11 -5.25 -20.76
C LYS A 381 1.99 -5.42 -19.53
N SER A 382 2.92 -4.48 -19.28
CA SER A 382 3.75 -4.47 -18.06
C SER A 382 2.92 -4.38 -16.79
N ASP A 383 1.95 -3.45 -16.76
CA ASP A 383 1.09 -3.21 -15.60
C ASP A 383 0.12 -4.38 -15.39
N VAL A 384 -0.42 -4.93 -16.49
CA VAL A 384 -1.24 -6.16 -16.47
C VAL A 384 -0.44 -7.35 -15.93
N SER A 385 0.82 -7.50 -16.33
CA SER A 385 1.67 -8.59 -15.83
C SER A 385 1.91 -8.47 -14.33
N VAL A 386 2.20 -7.25 -13.82
CA VAL A 386 2.37 -6.99 -12.39
C VAL A 386 1.07 -7.31 -11.64
N LEU A 387 -0.07 -6.83 -12.14
CA LEU A 387 -1.40 -7.10 -11.57
C LEU A 387 -1.68 -8.60 -11.42
N LEU A 388 -1.52 -9.35 -12.51
CA LEU A 388 -1.82 -10.78 -12.55
C LEU A 388 -0.85 -11.60 -11.69
N VAL A 389 0.46 -11.31 -11.78
CA VAL A 389 1.45 -12.02 -10.97
C VAL A 389 1.18 -11.80 -9.49
N THR A 390 0.96 -10.54 -9.06
CA THR A 390 0.64 -10.24 -7.67
C THR A 390 -0.65 -10.92 -7.22
N PHE A 391 -1.70 -10.91 -8.06
CA PHE A 391 -2.97 -11.57 -7.78
C PHE A 391 -2.80 -13.08 -7.58
N PHE A 392 -2.19 -13.78 -8.53
CA PHE A 392 -2.05 -15.24 -8.46
C PHE A 392 -1.11 -15.66 -7.32
N LEU A 393 -0.03 -14.94 -7.08
CA LEU A 393 0.85 -15.22 -5.95
C LEU A 393 0.14 -15.02 -4.61
N THR A 394 -0.71 -14.00 -4.48
CA THR A 394 -1.52 -13.78 -3.26
C THR A 394 -2.50 -14.94 -3.01
N VAL A 395 -3.10 -15.49 -4.07
CA VAL A 395 -4.10 -16.56 -3.94
C VAL A 395 -3.46 -17.93 -3.69
N ILE A 396 -2.37 -18.25 -4.42
CA ILE A 396 -1.81 -19.61 -4.47
C ILE A 396 -0.75 -19.83 -3.39
N PHE A 397 0.09 -18.84 -3.13
CA PHE A 397 1.20 -18.94 -2.18
C PHE A 397 0.86 -18.20 -0.89
N ASP A 398 1.43 -17.02 -0.73
CA ASP A 398 1.12 -16.13 0.38
C ASP A 398 1.30 -14.66 -0.01
N LEU A 399 0.80 -13.78 0.85
CA LEU A 399 0.83 -12.34 0.63
C LEU A 399 2.25 -11.77 0.67
N THR A 400 3.14 -12.35 1.47
CA THR A 400 4.54 -11.89 1.60
C THR A 400 5.26 -12.02 0.27
N ILE A 401 5.24 -13.23 -0.31
CA ILE A 401 5.83 -13.54 -1.62
C ILE A 401 5.20 -12.67 -2.72
N ALA A 402 3.88 -12.47 -2.67
CA ALA A 402 3.17 -11.68 -3.67
C ALA A 402 3.63 -10.22 -3.69
N ILE A 403 3.81 -9.58 -2.52
CA ILE A 403 4.26 -8.20 -2.42
C ILE A 403 5.73 -8.07 -2.85
N GLU A 404 6.60 -8.97 -2.37
CA GLU A 404 8.03 -8.95 -2.68
C GLU A 404 8.28 -9.12 -4.19
N ILE A 405 7.73 -10.16 -4.79
CA ILE A 405 7.88 -10.43 -6.23
C ILE A 405 7.16 -9.37 -7.06
N GLY A 406 5.95 -8.96 -6.68
CA GLY A 406 5.19 -7.92 -7.36
C GLY A 406 5.96 -6.61 -7.44
N LEU A 407 6.57 -6.19 -6.33
CA LEU A 407 7.38 -4.97 -6.27
C LEU A 407 8.65 -5.09 -7.12
N LEU A 408 9.33 -6.24 -7.06
CA LEU A 408 10.52 -6.50 -7.86
C LEU A 408 10.23 -6.41 -9.36
N ILE A 409 9.17 -7.09 -9.82
CA ILE A 409 8.76 -7.06 -11.23
C ILE A 409 8.34 -5.65 -11.67
N ALA A 410 7.60 -4.94 -10.82
CA ALA A 410 7.19 -3.56 -11.12
C ALA A 410 8.40 -2.63 -11.25
N MET A 411 9.40 -2.76 -10.38
CA MET A 411 10.66 -2.01 -10.48
C MET A 411 11.42 -2.33 -11.77
N LEU A 412 11.52 -3.61 -12.15
CA LEU A 412 12.16 -4.02 -13.40
C LEU A 412 11.45 -3.43 -14.63
N PHE A 413 10.13 -3.49 -14.68
CA PHE A 413 9.37 -2.88 -15.79
C PHE A 413 9.47 -1.35 -15.80
N PHE A 414 9.50 -0.71 -14.63
CA PHE A 414 9.73 0.73 -14.55
C PHE A 414 11.09 1.12 -15.10
N MET A 415 12.17 0.43 -14.68
CA MET A 415 13.53 0.67 -15.18
C MET A 415 13.60 0.45 -16.70
N ARG A 416 13.00 -0.63 -17.20
CA ARG A 416 12.92 -0.89 -18.63
C ARG A 416 12.19 0.23 -19.37
N ARG A 417 11.05 0.70 -18.88
CA ARG A 417 10.28 1.80 -19.48
C ARG A 417 11.09 3.09 -19.54
N VAL A 418 11.80 3.44 -18.44
CA VAL A 418 12.68 4.62 -18.39
C VAL A 418 13.83 4.45 -19.40
N ALA A 419 14.43 3.27 -19.52
CA ALA A 419 15.48 3.01 -20.49
C ALA A 419 14.96 3.07 -21.96
N GLU A 420 13.74 2.61 -22.22
CA GLU A 420 13.11 2.67 -23.56
C GLU A 420 12.75 4.10 -23.98
N THR A 421 12.39 4.98 -23.04
CA THR A 421 12.05 6.40 -23.31
C THR A 421 13.28 7.28 -23.50
N THR A 422 14.48 6.83 -23.09
CA THR A 422 15.71 7.58 -23.35
C THR A 422 16.19 7.30 -24.78
N HIS A 423 16.32 8.36 -25.55
CA HIS A 423 16.82 8.34 -26.92
C HIS A 423 18.17 9.02 -27.03
N VAL A 424 19.01 8.51 -27.92
CA VAL A 424 20.25 9.18 -28.32
C VAL A 424 20.17 9.36 -29.81
N SER A 425 20.23 10.60 -30.26
CA SER A 425 20.25 10.97 -31.69
C SER A 425 21.58 11.59 -32.05
N VAL A 426 21.94 11.47 -33.31
CA VAL A 426 23.16 12.08 -33.86
C VAL A 426 22.77 12.96 -35.03
N THR A 427 23.28 14.15 -35.02
CA THR A 427 23.03 15.17 -36.04
C THR A 427 24.37 15.66 -36.61
N THR A 428 24.47 15.68 -37.95
CA THR A 428 25.68 16.03 -38.68
C THR A 428 25.55 17.29 -39.52
N ASP A 429 24.31 17.75 -39.82
CA ASP A 429 24.07 18.82 -40.74
C ASP A 429 23.43 20.06 -40.10
N GLU A 430 22.21 19.91 -39.58
CA GLU A 430 21.43 21.02 -39.03
C GLU A 430 20.70 20.63 -37.76
N ILE A 431 20.68 21.54 -36.78
CA ILE A 431 19.95 21.36 -35.50
C ILE A 431 18.74 22.27 -35.52
N ASP A 432 17.54 21.70 -35.33
CA ASP A 432 16.31 22.45 -35.14
C ASP A 432 16.28 23.01 -33.69
N LEU A 433 16.18 24.34 -33.60
CA LEU A 433 16.13 25.09 -32.34
C LEU A 433 14.70 25.45 -31.91
N SER A 434 13.70 25.13 -32.72
CA SER A 434 12.29 25.51 -32.47
C SER A 434 11.74 25.00 -31.14
N ASP A 435 12.27 23.88 -30.62
CA ASP A 435 11.90 23.30 -29.33
C ASP A 435 12.62 23.93 -28.11
N GLU A 436 13.48 24.92 -28.30
CA GLU A 436 14.38 25.40 -27.24
C GLU A 436 13.76 26.39 -26.26
N GLY A 437 12.60 27.03 -26.62
CA GLY A 437 11.93 27.99 -25.73
C GLY A 437 12.79 29.19 -25.33
N GLU A 438 13.98 29.39 -25.94
CA GLU A 438 14.79 30.59 -25.81
C GLU A 438 14.35 31.59 -26.88
N ILE A 439 13.57 32.57 -26.45
CA ILE A 439 13.19 33.73 -27.24
C ILE A 439 14.46 34.57 -27.46
N HIS A 440 15.24 34.24 -28.44
CA HIS A 440 16.20 35.17 -29.09
C HIS A 440 16.91 34.47 -30.24
N HIS A 441 16.52 34.80 -31.40
CA HIS A 441 17.21 35.00 -32.70
C HIS A 441 16.43 34.41 -33.87
N ASP A 442 16.45 35.14 -34.98
CA ASP A 442 15.71 34.92 -36.22
C ASP A 442 16.10 33.66 -37.03
N GLU A 443 16.88 32.74 -36.44
CA GLU A 443 17.28 31.46 -37.05
C GLU A 443 16.74 30.29 -36.25
N GLU A 444 15.70 29.66 -36.78
CA GLU A 444 15.11 28.41 -36.21
C GLU A 444 16.03 27.20 -36.40
N VAL A 445 17.08 27.28 -37.20
CA VAL A 445 17.97 26.17 -37.59
C VAL A 445 19.44 26.58 -37.43
N LEU A 446 20.20 25.78 -36.69
CA LEU A 446 21.64 25.98 -36.52
C LEU A 446 22.43 25.01 -37.42
N SER A 447 23.17 25.54 -38.39
CA SER A 447 23.98 24.76 -39.33
C SER A 447 25.30 24.33 -38.70
N LEU A 448 25.66 23.04 -38.83
CA LEU A 448 26.88 22.48 -38.29
C LEU A 448 28.01 22.54 -39.30
N PRO A 449 29.28 22.83 -38.86
CA PRO A 449 30.44 22.77 -39.72
C PRO A 449 30.74 21.32 -40.14
N LYS A 450 31.30 21.12 -41.32
CA LYS A 450 31.77 19.78 -41.74
C LYS A 450 32.81 19.24 -40.75
N GLY A 451 32.61 18.00 -40.29
CA GLY A 451 33.48 17.35 -39.32
C GLY A 451 33.06 17.58 -37.86
N VAL A 452 31.90 18.18 -37.61
CA VAL A 452 31.28 18.29 -36.30
C VAL A 452 30.07 17.38 -36.21
N GLU A 453 29.97 16.56 -35.16
CA GLU A 453 28.83 15.72 -34.86
C GLU A 453 28.23 16.10 -33.51
N VAL A 454 26.92 16.18 -33.43
CA VAL A 454 26.19 16.44 -32.19
C VAL A 454 25.42 15.21 -31.76
N TYR A 455 25.71 14.71 -30.58
CA TYR A 455 25.04 13.61 -29.93
C TYR A 455 24.09 14.16 -28.87
N GLU A 456 22.81 14.14 -29.15
CA GLU A 456 21.81 14.58 -28.18
C GLU A 456 21.31 13.39 -27.37
N ILE A 457 21.43 13.49 -26.02
CA ILE A 457 20.89 12.53 -25.07
C ILE A 457 19.58 13.09 -24.53
N ASP A 458 18.46 12.44 -24.88
CA ASP A 458 17.12 12.81 -24.43
C ASP A 458 16.65 11.82 -23.37
N GLY A 459 16.66 12.27 -22.11
CA GLY A 459 16.26 11.48 -20.95
C GLY A 459 17.42 11.24 -19.95
N PRO A 460 17.18 10.47 -18.89
CA PRO A 460 18.18 10.17 -17.87
C PRO A 460 19.32 9.30 -18.43
N PHE A 461 20.57 9.68 -18.09
CA PHE A 461 21.75 8.94 -18.52
C PHE A 461 22.26 8.02 -17.42
N PHE A 462 21.85 6.75 -17.46
CA PHE A 462 22.06 5.78 -16.41
C PHE A 462 22.34 4.37 -16.98
N PHE A 463 22.58 3.38 -16.09
CA PHE A 463 22.98 2.03 -16.51
C PHE A 463 22.06 1.37 -17.56
N GLY A 464 20.75 1.69 -17.53
CA GLY A 464 19.76 1.14 -18.48
C GLY A 464 19.94 1.63 -19.93
N VAL A 465 20.66 2.72 -20.15
CA VAL A 465 20.84 3.37 -21.47
C VAL A 465 22.28 3.24 -22.00
N ALA A 466 23.21 2.89 -21.13
CA ALA A 466 24.62 2.82 -21.41
C ALA A 466 24.96 2.04 -22.69
N ASN A 467 24.36 0.87 -22.88
CA ASN A 467 24.59 0.02 -24.04
C ASN A 467 24.06 0.62 -25.35
N LYS A 468 22.97 1.43 -25.30
CA LYS A 468 22.45 2.12 -26.49
C LYS A 468 23.44 3.18 -26.99
N PHE A 469 24.02 3.92 -26.05
CA PHE A 469 25.01 4.93 -26.35
C PHE A 469 26.26 4.33 -27.03
N ASP A 470 26.82 3.26 -26.45
CA ASP A 470 27.95 2.53 -27.01
C ASP A 470 27.66 1.95 -28.40
N GLY A 471 26.43 1.46 -28.63
CA GLY A 471 26.00 0.92 -29.91
C GLY A 471 25.99 1.97 -31.03
N ILE A 472 25.49 3.16 -30.75
CA ILE A 472 25.45 4.28 -31.69
C ILE A 472 26.87 4.75 -32.01
N MET A 473 27.71 4.86 -31.00
CA MET A 473 29.10 5.28 -31.17
C MET A 473 29.94 4.34 -32.05
N LYS A 474 29.65 3.02 -32.00
CA LYS A 474 30.35 2.01 -32.81
C LYS A 474 29.85 1.89 -34.25
N SER A 475 28.66 2.37 -34.54
CA SER A 475 28.01 2.24 -35.86
C SER A 475 28.36 3.36 -36.85
N MET A 476 29.10 4.38 -36.42
CA MET A 476 29.45 5.52 -37.27
C MET A 476 30.73 5.28 -38.08
N GLY A 477 30.67 5.56 -39.39
CA GLY A 477 31.74 5.25 -40.34
C GLY A 477 32.86 6.25 -40.40
N ASP A 478 32.58 7.55 -40.44
CA ASP A 478 33.58 8.63 -40.54
C ASP A 478 33.87 9.23 -39.18
N LYS A 479 35.17 9.51 -38.91
CA LYS A 479 35.60 10.11 -37.65
C LYS A 479 35.42 11.63 -37.72
N PRO A 480 34.59 12.23 -36.82
CA PRO A 480 34.49 13.68 -36.74
C PRO A 480 35.79 14.30 -36.18
N LYS A 481 36.04 15.57 -36.47
CA LYS A 481 37.06 16.34 -35.77
C LYS A 481 36.62 16.78 -34.38
N VAL A 482 35.33 17.09 -34.24
CA VAL A 482 34.72 17.55 -32.99
C VAL A 482 33.43 16.78 -32.70
N ARG A 483 33.28 16.36 -31.45
CA ARG A 483 32.11 15.67 -30.92
C ARG A 483 31.46 16.51 -29.83
N ILE A 484 30.25 16.96 -30.06
CA ILE A 484 29.47 17.70 -29.07
C ILE A 484 28.46 16.74 -28.42
N ILE A 485 28.52 16.58 -27.09
CA ILE A 485 27.51 15.83 -26.33
C ILE A 485 26.52 16.81 -25.75
N ARG A 486 25.31 16.84 -26.30
CA ARG A 486 24.24 17.72 -25.87
C ARG A 486 23.44 17.07 -24.74
N MET A 487 23.52 17.65 -23.54
CA MET A 487 22.98 17.08 -22.29
C MET A 487 21.81 17.88 -21.71
N ARG A 488 21.22 18.82 -22.46
CA ARG A 488 20.14 19.69 -21.99
C ARG A 488 18.96 18.90 -21.45
N LYS A 489 18.58 17.80 -22.11
CA LYS A 489 17.46 16.93 -21.72
C LYS A 489 17.86 15.82 -20.75
N VAL A 490 19.13 15.78 -20.30
CA VAL A 490 19.60 14.81 -19.31
C VAL A 490 19.19 15.25 -17.92
N LEU A 491 18.19 14.59 -17.33
CA LEU A 491 17.67 14.94 -16.01
C LEU A 491 18.64 14.60 -14.88
N PHE A 492 19.33 13.46 -14.97
CA PHE A 492 20.37 13.02 -14.04
C PHE A 492 21.33 12.07 -14.74
N ILE A 493 22.52 11.93 -14.14
CA ILE A 493 23.55 10.97 -14.53
C ILE A 493 23.93 10.13 -13.31
N ASP A 494 24.01 8.79 -13.47
CA ASP A 494 24.51 7.89 -12.44
C ASP A 494 26.00 7.53 -12.66
N SER A 495 26.57 6.69 -11.79
CA SER A 495 27.96 6.26 -11.89
C SER A 495 28.25 5.51 -13.20
N THR A 496 27.30 4.79 -13.77
CA THR A 496 27.48 4.05 -15.03
C THR A 496 27.43 5.00 -16.22
N GLY A 497 26.49 5.94 -16.24
CA GLY A 497 26.44 6.99 -17.25
C GLY A 497 27.72 7.85 -17.24
N LEU A 498 28.21 8.20 -16.06
CA LEU A 498 29.48 8.92 -15.92
C LEU A 498 30.67 8.11 -16.44
N HIS A 499 30.75 6.81 -16.10
CA HIS A 499 31.80 5.92 -16.60
C HIS A 499 31.80 5.83 -18.13
N ASN A 500 30.61 5.77 -18.75
CA ASN A 500 30.49 5.76 -20.20
C ASN A 500 30.92 7.09 -20.82
N LEU A 501 30.56 8.21 -20.21
CA LEU A 501 31.01 9.53 -20.64
C LEU A 501 32.56 9.66 -20.55
N GLU A 502 33.17 9.17 -19.47
CA GLU A 502 34.63 9.10 -19.32
C GLU A 502 35.27 8.16 -20.34
N SER A 503 34.65 7.05 -20.66
CA SER A 503 35.14 6.09 -21.65
C SER A 503 35.07 6.67 -23.07
N LEU A 504 33.99 7.40 -23.37
CA LEU A 504 33.87 8.14 -24.60
C LEU A 504 34.92 9.23 -24.74
N PHE A 505 35.20 9.98 -23.65
CA PHE A 505 36.20 11.01 -23.63
C PHE A 505 37.58 10.40 -23.95
N ARG A 506 37.97 9.31 -23.27
CA ARG A 506 39.23 8.58 -23.54
C ARG A 506 39.35 8.08 -24.99
N LEU A 507 38.23 7.56 -25.52
CA LEU A 507 38.20 7.13 -26.93
C LEU A 507 38.37 8.31 -27.88
N SER A 508 37.71 9.42 -27.59
CA SER A 508 37.84 10.64 -28.39
C SER A 508 39.26 11.21 -28.37
N GLU A 509 39.92 11.21 -27.20
CA GLU A 509 41.34 11.61 -27.09
C GLU A 509 42.26 10.68 -27.91
N ALA A 510 42.04 9.35 -27.80
CA ALA A 510 42.85 8.37 -28.56
C ALA A 510 42.67 8.49 -30.08
N GLU A 511 41.53 8.97 -30.53
CA GLU A 511 41.19 9.18 -31.94
C GLU A 511 41.45 10.62 -32.41
N HIS A 512 42.00 11.50 -31.55
CA HIS A 512 42.24 12.93 -31.80
C HIS A 512 40.95 13.71 -32.12
N ILE A 513 39.84 13.32 -31.50
CA ILE A 513 38.53 13.98 -31.61
C ILE A 513 38.34 14.93 -30.43
N HIS A 514 38.10 16.21 -30.68
CA HIS A 514 37.84 17.17 -29.63
C HIS A 514 36.44 16.99 -29.08
N MET A 515 36.28 16.80 -27.75
CA MET A 515 34.99 16.57 -27.12
C MET A 515 34.50 17.80 -26.35
N ILE A 516 33.26 18.22 -26.58
CA ILE A 516 32.60 19.36 -25.93
C ILE A 516 31.27 18.87 -25.32
N LEU A 517 30.99 19.33 -24.09
CA LEU A 517 29.65 19.14 -23.47
C LEU A 517 28.82 20.41 -23.64
N SER A 518 27.55 20.26 -23.96
CA SER A 518 26.61 21.36 -24.15
C SER A 518 25.35 21.20 -23.33
N GLY A 519 24.86 22.29 -22.74
CA GLY A 519 23.59 22.33 -22.03
C GLY A 519 23.56 21.51 -20.73
N VAL A 520 24.66 21.42 -20.02
CA VAL A 520 24.76 20.65 -18.77
C VAL A 520 23.99 21.36 -17.66
N ASN A 521 22.94 20.75 -17.13
CA ASN A 521 22.18 21.31 -16.02
C ASN A 521 22.95 21.27 -14.69
N GLU A 522 22.49 22.05 -13.70
CA GLU A 522 23.16 22.18 -12.40
C GLU A 522 23.34 20.84 -11.65
N HIS A 523 22.39 19.91 -11.79
CA HIS A 523 22.47 18.60 -11.13
C HIS A 523 23.58 17.74 -11.75
N VAL A 524 23.61 17.64 -13.07
CA VAL A 524 24.64 16.90 -13.81
C VAL A 524 26.01 17.56 -13.61
N HIS A 525 26.09 18.88 -13.69
CA HIS A 525 27.34 19.64 -13.45
C HIS A 525 27.95 19.33 -12.07
N ARG A 526 27.12 19.28 -11.01
CA ARG A 526 27.59 18.89 -9.67
C ARG A 526 28.20 17.49 -9.63
N VAL A 527 27.64 16.54 -10.38
CA VAL A 527 28.18 15.17 -10.46
C VAL A 527 29.51 15.16 -11.20
N LEU A 528 29.62 15.88 -12.33
CA LEU A 528 30.87 16.00 -13.10
C LEU A 528 32.00 16.64 -12.27
N THR A 529 31.70 17.71 -11.53
CA THR A 529 32.65 18.38 -10.65
C THR A 529 33.08 17.50 -9.48
N LYS A 530 32.13 16.82 -8.85
CA LYS A 530 32.44 15.93 -7.72
C LYS A 530 33.29 14.73 -8.13
N SER A 531 33.15 14.25 -9.35
CA SER A 531 33.96 13.16 -9.91
C SER A 531 35.33 13.64 -10.43
N GLY A 532 35.52 14.95 -10.62
CA GLY A 532 36.69 15.53 -11.25
C GLY A 532 36.72 15.39 -12.76
N PHE A 533 35.61 15.01 -13.39
CA PHE A 533 35.54 14.90 -14.84
C PHE A 533 35.59 16.26 -15.54
N ASP A 534 35.10 17.32 -14.91
CA ASP A 534 35.21 18.70 -15.37
C ASP A 534 36.64 19.13 -15.59
N LYS A 535 37.58 18.68 -14.72
CA LYS A 535 38.99 18.94 -14.86
C LYS A 535 39.67 18.13 -15.96
N LYS A 536 39.14 16.92 -16.24
CA LYS A 536 39.71 16.05 -17.29
C LYS A 536 39.36 16.56 -18.68
N ILE A 537 38.10 16.95 -18.89
CA ILE A 537 37.63 17.45 -20.18
C ILE A 537 38.09 18.92 -20.43
N GLY A 538 38.41 19.64 -19.36
CA GLY A 538 38.64 21.09 -19.36
C GLY A 538 37.33 21.85 -19.13
N ALA A 539 37.32 22.75 -18.14
CA ALA A 539 36.13 23.51 -17.77
C ALA A 539 35.60 24.39 -18.95
N GLU A 540 36.52 24.80 -19.82
CA GLU A 540 36.24 25.54 -21.04
C GLU A 540 35.43 24.73 -22.08
N ASN A 541 35.49 23.39 -22.03
CA ASN A 541 34.76 22.51 -22.94
C ASN A 541 33.35 22.14 -22.43
N ILE A 542 32.93 22.72 -21.31
CA ILE A 542 31.57 22.59 -20.78
C ILE A 542 30.80 23.87 -21.06
N CYS A 543 29.98 23.86 -22.10
CA CYS A 543 29.25 25.01 -22.60
C CYS A 543 27.83 25.07 -22.00
N SER A 544 27.36 26.29 -21.76
CA SER A 544 26.02 26.52 -21.20
C SER A 544 24.88 26.17 -22.19
N ASN A 545 25.13 26.36 -23.48
CA ASN A 545 24.16 26.13 -24.57
C ASN A 545 24.83 25.59 -25.84
N ILE A 546 24.02 25.22 -26.84
CA ILE A 546 24.51 24.61 -28.08
C ILE A 546 25.23 25.63 -28.96
N ASN A 547 24.82 26.90 -28.96
CA ASN A 547 25.42 27.93 -29.77
C ASN A 547 26.88 28.16 -29.37
N GLU A 548 27.14 28.26 -28.06
CA GLU A 548 28.51 28.37 -27.52
C GLU A 548 29.37 27.14 -27.90
N ALA A 549 28.79 25.94 -27.83
CA ALA A 549 29.49 24.70 -28.19
C ALA A 549 29.82 24.64 -29.68
N VAL A 550 28.91 25.06 -30.56
CA VAL A 550 29.15 25.10 -32.02
C VAL A 550 30.19 26.17 -32.39
N GLU A 551 30.19 27.34 -31.77
CA GLU A 551 31.22 28.34 -31.99
C GLU A 551 32.62 27.83 -31.61
N LYS A 552 32.73 27.14 -30.48
CA LYS A 552 33.98 26.48 -30.09
C LYS A 552 34.39 25.36 -31.06
N ALA A 553 33.42 24.59 -31.53
CA ALA A 553 33.65 23.54 -32.51
C ALA A 553 34.17 24.13 -33.84
N LYS A 554 33.63 25.28 -34.29
CA LYS A 554 34.12 26.00 -35.49
C LYS A 554 35.57 26.38 -35.37
N ALA A 555 35.99 26.90 -34.20
CA ALA A 555 37.38 27.23 -33.94
C ALA A 555 38.29 25.99 -33.96
N ALA A 556 37.88 24.90 -33.30
CA ALA A 556 38.66 23.65 -33.25
C ALA A 556 38.71 22.88 -34.57
N VAL A 557 37.88 23.14 -35.55
CA VAL A 557 37.95 22.52 -36.91
C VAL A 557 38.91 23.30 -37.81
N GLN A 558 39.11 24.59 -37.54
CA GLN A 558 40.02 25.46 -38.33
C GLN A 558 41.50 25.30 -37.96
N ASP A 559 41.75 24.88 -36.71
CA ASP A 559 43.08 24.48 -36.25
C ASP A 559 43.39 23.04 -36.70
#